data_eefb34bf9e0600460651a67816da4de2
#
_entry.id   eefb34bf9e0600460651a67816da4de2
#
_cell.length_a   1.000
_cell.length_b   1.000
_cell.length_c   1.000
_cell.angle_alpha   90.00
_cell.angle_beta   90.00
_cell.angle_gamma   90.00
#
_symmetry.space_group_name_H-M   'P 1'
#
loop_
_entity.id
_entity.type
_entity.pdbx_description
1 polymer ?
#
loop_
_entity_poly.entity_id
_entity_poly.type
_entity_poly.pdbx_seq_one_letter_code
_entity_poly.pdbx_strand_id
1 'polypeptide(L)'
;MCTHAPATRRTRLRRFLPLVLLLLLLVAASCSRRRTTPWTRFWQGFTTRYNILYHGDQALAEGQAKLLSALPDTLPPHPTTYYLPLARDSARALFVRARDKAQLAIAEHSLSQRPSKAPGWRRDPKALAAQARQEHNPVLWRAWLLLGQSHYFLGQLPEAEQRLEQMRQRYLT
;
A
#
# COMPACT_ATOMS: atom_id res chain seq x y z
N MET A 1 35.83 12.22 59.98
CA MET A 1 35.10 11.31 59.06
C MET A 1 34.64 12.17 57.86
N CYS A 2 35.39 12.15 56.75
CA CYS A 2 35.06 12.90 55.56
C CYS A 2 34.39 11.99 54.55
N THR A 3 33.11 12.29 54.20
CA THR A 3 32.32 11.54 53.21
C THR A 3 32.58 12.17 51.83
N HIS A 4 33.33 11.46 50.97
CA HIS A 4 33.50 11.80 49.57
C HIS A 4 32.23 11.44 48.77
N ALA A 5 31.55 12.45 48.20
CA ALA A 5 30.44 12.27 47.28
C ALA A 5 30.96 11.97 45.84
N PRO A 6 30.36 11.08 45.08
CA PRO A 6 30.82 10.68 43.74
C PRO A 6 30.38 11.71 42.69
N ALA A 7 31.29 12.59 42.26
CA ALA A 7 31.06 13.65 41.27
C ALA A 7 31.15 13.19 39.80
N THR A 8 31.37 11.89 39.50
CA THR A 8 31.78 11.43 38.17
C THR A 8 30.59 10.99 37.24
N ARG A 9 29.40 10.87 37.75
CA ARG A 9 28.25 10.39 36.92
C ARG A 9 27.59 11.51 36.10
N ARG A 10 27.56 12.74 36.59
CA ARG A 10 26.90 13.88 35.93
C ARG A 10 27.65 14.41 34.70
N THR A 11 28.96 14.26 34.65
CA THR A 11 29.79 14.77 33.52
C THR A 11 29.71 13.88 32.28
N ARG A 12 29.51 12.57 32.43
CA ARG A 12 29.34 11.65 31.30
C ARG A 12 27.96 11.84 30.63
N LEU A 13 26.92 12.06 31.38
CA LEU A 13 25.57 12.29 30.85
C LEU A 13 25.47 13.55 30.00
N ARG A 14 26.18 14.66 30.40
CA ARG A 14 26.25 15.91 29.64
C ARG A 14 26.97 15.76 28.27
N ARG A 15 27.93 14.84 28.15
CA ARG A 15 28.63 14.58 26.89
C ARG A 15 27.79 13.76 25.90
N PHE A 16 26.89 12.90 26.38
CA PHE A 16 25.99 12.11 25.51
C PHE A 16 24.71 12.86 25.13
N LEU A 17 24.33 13.92 25.86
CA LEU A 17 23.13 14.69 25.60
C LEU A 17 23.08 15.26 24.17
N PRO A 18 24.15 15.91 23.62
CA PRO A 18 24.13 16.42 22.25
C PRO A 18 24.05 15.29 21.21
N LEU A 19 24.63 14.13 21.50
CA LEU A 19 24.60 12.97 20.61
C LEU A 19 23.20 12.33 20.56
N VAL A 20 22.52 12.26 21.68
CA VAL A 20 21.11 11.81 21.78
C VAL A 20 20.18 12.82 21.10
N LEU A 21 20.44 14.13 21.29
CA LEU A 21 19.65 15.17 20.64
C LEU A 21 19.83 15.14 19.12
N LEU A 22 21.05 14.95 18.63
CA LEU A 22 21.36 14.79 17.21
C LEU A 22 20.67 13.54 16.64
N LEU A 23 20.69 12.42 17.35
CA LEU A 23 20.01 11.19 16.95
C LEU A 23 18.49 11.38 16.87
N LEU A 24 17.89 12.06 17.86
CA LEU A 24 16.48 12.43 17.87
C LEU A 24 16.11 13.34 16.70
N LEU A 25 16.95 14.33 16.39
CA LEU A 25 16.76 15.21 15.23
C LEU A 25 16.86 14.45 13.90
N LEU A 26 17.80 13.51 13.77
CA LEU A 26 17.92 12.64 12.59
C LEU A 26 16.68 11.73 12.42
N VAL A 27 16.15 11.17 13.50
CA VAL A 27 14.92 10.37 13.49
C VAL A 27 13.70 11.23 13.13
N ALA A 28 13.59 12.44 13.68
CA ALA A 28 12.51 13.37 13.34
C ALA A 28 12.57 13.86 11.88
N ALA A 29 13.78 14.07 11.33
CA ALA A 29 13.99 14.44 9.93
C ALA A 29 13.65 13.30 8.95
N SER A 30 13.72 12.03 9.39
CA SER A 30 13.42 10.87 8.55
C SER A 30 11.91 10.64 8.35
N CYS A 31 11.04 11.31 9.12
CA CYS A 31 9.57 11.08 9.11
C CYS A 31 8.82 11.67 7.91
N SER A 32 9.46 12.09 6.82
CA SER A 32 8.76 12.54 5.62
C SER A 32 8.46 11.38 4.66
N ARG A 33 7.56 10.49 5.05
CA ARG A 33 7.06 9.34 4.22
C ARG A 33 6.44 9.77 2.88
N ARG A 34 6.10 11.05 2.71
CA ARG A 34 5.40 11.57 1.52
C ARG A 34 6.32 12.14 0.44
N ARG A 35 7.62 12.28 0.69
CA ARG A 35 8.56 12.81 -0.31
C ARG A 35 8.80 11.80 -1.44
N THR A 36 8.63 12.26 -2.68
CA THR A 36 8.80 11.45 -3.89
C THR A 36 10.27 11.48 -4.36
N THR A 37 11.16 10.84 -3.60
CA THR A 37 12.56 10.63 -4.01
C THR A 37 12.69 9.26 -4.71
N PRO A 38 13.74 9.01 -5.53
CA PRO A 38 13.99 7.70 -6.12
C PRO A 38 14.07 6.59 -5.07
N TRP A 39 14.69 6.86 -3.92
CA TRP A 39 14.80 5.93 -2.80
C TRP A 39 13.44 5.63 -2.15
N THR A 40 12.64 6.66 -1.90
CA THR A 40 11.30 6.48 -1.31
C THR A 40 10.39 5.70 -2.26
N ARG A 41 10.45 5.97 -3.57
CA ARG A 41 9.69 5.23 -4.59
C ARG A 41 10.09 3.75 -4.64
N PHE A 42 11.39 3.45 -4.59
CA PHE A 42 11.88 2.08 -4.54
C PHE A 42 11.40 1.37 -3.28
N TRP A 43 11.63 1.98 -2.10
CA TRP A 43 11.28 1.38 -0.81
C TRP A 43 9.77 1.19 -0.65
N GLN A 44 8.98 2.19 -1.00
CA GLN A 44 7.52 2.08 -0.98
C GLN A 44 7.02 1.02 -1.97
N GLY A 45 7.57 0.96 -3.17
CA GLY A 45 7.23 -0.08 -4.13
C GLY A 45 7.58 -1.48 -3.64
N PHE A 46 8.76 -1.65 -3.03
CA PHE A 46 9.22 -2.91 -2.47
C PHE A 46 8.32 -3.39 -1.32
N THR A 47 8.10 -2.54 -0.31
CA THR A 47 7.27 -2.90 0.85
C THR A 47 5.80 -3.14 0.48
N THR A 48 5.26 -2.36 -0.45
CA THR A 48 3.90 -2.58 -0.99
C THR A 48 3.80 -3.96 -1.63
N ARG A 49 4.75 -4.32 -2.48
CA ARG A 49 4.71 -5.57 -3.25
C ARG A 49 4.86 -6.81 -2.37
N TYR A 50 5.85 -6.82 -1.47
CA TYR A 50 6.24 -8.03 -0.74
C TYR A 50 5.51 -8.24 0.58
N ASN A 51 4.97 -7.19 1.19
CA ASN A 51 4.23 -7.32 2.43
C ASN A 51 2.72 -7.33 2.23
N ILE A 52 2.18 -6.23 1.69
CA ILE A 52 0.73 -6.02 1.73
C ILE A 52 0.05 -6.69 0.55
N LEU A 53 0.57 -6.45 -0.69
CA LEU A 53 -0.04 -7.01 -1.89
C LEU A 53 0.10 -8.53 -1.96
N TYR A 54 1.24 -9.09 -1.55
CA TYR A 54 1.42 -10.53 -1.53
C TYR A 54 0.31 -11.24 -0.73
N HIS A 55 0.05 -10.77 0.50
CA HIS A 55 -1.01 -11.34 1.34
C HIS A 55 -2.41 -11.03 0.82
N GLY A 56 -2.60 -9.93 0.14
CA GLY A 56 -3.87 -9.59 -0.52
C GLY A 56 -4.15 -10.46 -1.73
N ASP A 57 -3.16 -10.64 -2.61
CA ASP A 57 -3.23 -11.51 -3.79
C ASP A 57 -3.44 -12.97 -3.38
N GLN A 58 -2.74 -13.43 -2.33
CA GLN A 58 -2.93 -14.77 -1.77
C GLN A 58 -4.37 -14.97 -1.27
N ALA A 59 -4.89 -14.02 -0.49
CA ALA A 59 -6.27 -14.11 0.02
C ALA A 59 -7.30 -14.11 -1.12
N LEU A 60 -7.06 -13.32 -2.19
CA LEU A 60 -7.92 -13.34 -3.38
C LEU A 60 -7.88 -14.70 -4.08
N ALA A 61 -6.70 -15.27 -4.30
CA ALA A 61 -6.51 -16.56 -4.96
C ALA A 61 -7.14 -17.71 -4.15
N GLU A 62 -6.93 -17.73 -2.83
CA GLU A 62 -7.59 -18.69 -1.93
C GLU A 62 -9.12 -18.54 -1.95
N GLY A 63 -9.62 -17.29 -1.98
CA GLY A 63 -11.05 -17.00 -2.10
C GLY A 63 -11.64 -17.51 -3.42
N GLN A 64 -10.95 -17.32 -4.53
CA GLN A 64 -11.35 -17.83 -5.84
C GLN A 64 -11.36 -19.36 -5.87
N ALA A 65 -10.31 -20.00 -5.36
CA ALA A 65 -10.25 -21.46 -5.28
C ALA A 65 -11.39 -22.03 -4.43
N LYS A 66 -11.67 -21.40 -3.28
CA LYS A 66 -12.79 -21.80 -2.41
C LYS A 66 -14.15 -21.57 -3.05
N LEU A 67 -14.33 -20.48 -3.78
CA LEU A 67 -15.55 -20.20 -4.54
C LEU A 67 -15.76 -21.26 -5.62
N LEU A 68 -14.72 -21.61 -6.37
CA LEU A 68 -14.81 -22.65 -7.40
C LEU A 68 -15.11 -24.02 -6.82
N SER A 69 -14.50 -24.39 -5.69
CA SER A 69 -14.78 -25.68 -5.03
C SER A 69 -16.18 -25.79 -4.43
N ALA A 70 -16.86 -24.67 -4.20
CA ALA A 70 -18.23 -24.64 -3.72
C ALA A 70 -19.28 -24.68 -4.84
N LEU A 71 -18.85 -24.61 -6.10
CA LEU A 71 -19.73 -24.78 -7.25
C LEU A 71 -19.91 -26.27 -7.56
N PRO A 72 -21.11 -26.70 -7.99
CA PRO A 72 -21.32 -28.09 -8.40
C PRO A 72 -20.55 -28.42 -9.68
N ASP A 73 -20.09 -29.68 -9.81
CA ASP A 73 -19.31 -30.15 -10.98
C ASP A 73 -20.09 -30.00 -12.29
N THR A 74 -21.42 -30.12 -12.22
CA THR A 74 -22.33 -29.91 -13.34
C THR A 74 -23.11 -28.62 -13.12
N LEU A 75 -22.65 -27.53 -13.76
CA LEU A 75 -23.34 -26.24 -13.71
C LEU A 75 -24.60 -26.30 -14.60
N PRO A 76 -25.78 -25.95 -14.07
CA PRO A 76 -26.98 -25.81 -14.91
C PRO A 76 -26.79 -24.64 -15.90
N PRO A 77 -27.57 -24.58 -17.01
CA PRO A 77 -27.43 -23.57 -18.06
C PRO A 77 -27.43 -22.11 -17.56
N HIS A 78 -27.99 -21.85 -16.37
CA HIS A 78 -28.06 -20.53 -15.73
C HIS A 78 -27.62 -20.59 -14.26
N PRO A 79 -26.30 -20.76 -13.95
CA PRO A 79 -25.80 -20.95 -12.59
C PRO A 79 -25.84 -19.71 -11.71
N THR A 80 -26.02 -18.54 -12.29
CA THR A 80 -25.72 -17.26 -11.66
C THR A 80 -26.69 -16.86 -10.55
N THR A 81 -27.93 -17.33 -10.58
CA THR A 81 -28.98 -16.82 -9.69
C THR A 81 -29.00 -17.51 -8.32
N TYR A 82 -28.63 -18.76 -8.22
CA TYR A 82 -28.77 -19.54 -6.99
C TYR A 82 -27.42 -19.96 -6.37
N TYR A 83 -26.52 -20.53 -7.17
CA TYR A 83 -25.29 -21.13 -6.64
C TYR A 83 -24.18 -20.09 -6.36
N LEU A 84 -24.10 -19.04 -7.15
CA LEU A 84 -23.05 -18.03 -7.02
C LEU A 84 -23.13 -17.27 -5.69
N PRO A 85 -24.30 -16.86 -5.16
CA PRO A 85 -24.39 -16.24 -3.84
C PRO A 85 -23.90 -17.15 -2.71
N LEU A 86 -24.32 -18.42 -2.69
CA LEU A 86 -23.90 -19.39 -1.67
C LEU A 86 -22.39 -19.68 -1.72
N ALA A 87 -21.86 -19.92 -2.92
CA ALA A 87 -20.43 -20.12 -3.13
C ALA A 87 -19.62 -18.88 -2.71
N ARG A 88 -20.13 -17.69 -3.01
CA ARG A 88 -19.53 -16.41 -2.62
C ARG A 88 -19.49 -16.24 -1.11
N ASP A 89 -20.54 -16.59 -0.39
CA ASP A 89 -20.59 -16.48 1.07
C ASP A 89 -19.56 -17.39 1.74
N SER A 90 -19.30 -18.57 1.20
CA SER A 90 -18.27 -19.47 1.71
C SER A 90 -16.86 -18.86 1.66
N ALA A 91 -16.56 -18.03 0.67
CA ALA A 91 -15.27 -17.39 0.44
C ALA A 91 -15.22 -15.93 0.93
N ARG A 92 -16.34 -15.38 1.44
CA ARG A 92 -16.50 -13.96 1.77
C ARG A 92 -15.38 -13.38 2.65
N ALA A 93 -14.98 -14.11 3.69
CA ALA A 93 -13.93 -13.66 4.61
C ALA A 93 -12.58 -13.44 3.90
N LEU A 94 -12.26 -14.27 2.90
CA LEU A 94 -11.03 -14.15 2.11
C LEU A 94 -11.07 -12.92 1.19
N PHE A 95 -12.20 -12.67 0.53
CA PHE A 95 -12.37 -11.47 -0.29
C PHE A 95 -12.37 -10.18 0.53
N VAL A 96 -12.95 -10.19 1.73
CA VAL A 96 -12.87 -9.08 2.69
C VAL A 96 -11.41 -8.83 3.08
N ARG A 97 -10.65 -9.88 3.40
CA ARG A 97 -9.22 -9.78 3.73
C ARG A 97 -8.41 -9.19 2.56
N ALA A 98 -8.67 -9.63 1.33
CA ALA A 98 -8.02 -9.09 0.13
C ALA A 98 -8.33 -7.60 -0.06
N ARG A 99 -9.61 -7.21 0.08
CA ARG A 99 -10.06 -5.82 0.04
C ARG A 99 -9.34 -4.94 1.08
N ASP A 100 -9.30 -5.39 2.32
CA ASP A 100 -8.72 -4.63 3.43
C ASP A 100 -7.20 -4.47 3.24
N LYS A 101 -6.51 -5.49 2.73
CA LYS A 101 -5.09 -5.37 2.35
C LYS A 101 -4.88 -4.39 1.20
N ALA A 102 -5.74 -4.39 0.19
CA ALA A 102 -5.67 -3.43 -0.91
C ALA A 102 -5.89 -1.98 -0.41
N GLN A 103 -6.88 -1.75 0.45
CA GLN A 103 -7.14 -0.45 1.06
C GLN A 103 -5.96 0.03 1.90
N LEU A 104 -5.38 -0.85 2.71
CA LEU A 104 -4.20 -0.54 3.52
C LEU A 104 -3.01 -0.15 2.64
N ALA A 105 -2.76 -0.89 1.54
CA ALA A 105 -1.70 -0.56 0.59
C ALA A 105 -1.88 0.84 0.00
N ILE A 106 -3.10 1.20 -0.40
CA ILE A 106 -3.42 2.51 -0.96
C ILE A 106 -3.24 3.61 0.10
N ALA A 107 -3.71 3.39 1.33
CA ALA A 107 -3.64 4.39 2.40
C ALA A 107 -2.20 4.67 2.85
N GLU A 108 -1.37 3.63 2.99
CA GLU A 108 -0.03 3.75 3.57
C GLU A 108 1.07 4.04 2.55
N HIS A 109 0.91 3.56 1.31
CA HIS A 109 1.97 3.57 0.31
C HIS A 109 1.72 4.47 -0.90
N SER A 110 0.64 5.27 -0.89
CA SER A 110 0.39 6.26 -1.94
C SER A 110 1.42 7.40 -1.88
N LEU A 111 2.02 7.70 -3.02
CA LEU A 111 2.98 8.79 -3.21
C LEU A 111 2.38 9.83 -4.17
N SER A 112 1.53 10.71 -3.64
CA SER A 112 0.86 11.76 -4.40
C SER A 112 1.67 13.05 -4.57
N GLN A 113 2.78 13.21 -3.83
CA GLN A 113 3.64 14.38 -3.98
C GLN A 113 4.44 14.31 -5.27
N ARG A 114 4.39 15.40 -6.05
CA ARG A 114 5.16 15.52 -7.28
C ARG A 114 6.67 15.51 -6.97
N PRO A 115 7.50 14.88 -7.81
CA PRO A 115 8.96 14.89 -7.65
C PRO A 115 9.49 16.32 -7.76
N SER A 116 10.65 16.57 -7.13
CA SER A 116 11.33 17.86 -7.21
C SER A 116 11.69 18.19 -8.66
N LYS A 117 11.52 19.44 -9.05
CA LYS A 117 11.84 19.92 -10.39
C LYS A 117 13.33 20.16 -10.50
N ALA A 118 14.03 19.39 -11.35
CA ALA A 118 15.42 19.62 -11.69
C ALA A 118 15.57 20.77 -12.71
N PRO A 119 16.71 21.46 -12.80
CA PRO A 119 16.98 22.43 -13.86
C PRO A 119 16.73 21.80 -15.24
N GLY A 120 16.01 22.50 -16.12
CA GLY A 120 15.71 22.00 -17.46
C GLY A 120 14.60 20.95 -17.57
N TRP A 121 13.90 20.61 -16.48
CA TRP A 121 12.83 19.58 -16.45
C TRP A 121 11.76 19.75 -17.51
N ARG A 122 11.47 21.00 -17.97
CA ARG A 122 10.48 21.27 -19.02
C ARG A 122 10.90 20.79 -20.41
N ARG A 123 12.19 20.52 -20.63
CA ARG A 123 12.74 20.00 -21.90
C ARG A 123 12.85 18.48 -21.89
N ASP A 124 12.73 17.85 -20.74
CA ASP A 124 12.79 16.39 -20.59
C ASP A 124 11.38 15.78 -20.60
N PRO A 125 10.99 15.02 -21.65
CA PRO A 125 9.69 14.36 -21.74
C PRO A 125 9.39 13.44 -20.55
N LYS A 126 10.43 12.76 -20.00
CA LYS A 126 10.26 11.89 -18.84
C LYS A 126 9.95 12.67 -17.57
N ALA A 127 10.59 13.83 -17.39
CA ALA A 127 10.30 14.70 -16.25
C ALA A 127 8.91 15.33 -16.36
N LEU A 128 8.48 15.72 -17.56
CA LEU A 128 7.12 16.22 -17.81
C LEU A 128 6.08 15.13 -17.49
N ALA A 129 6.24 13.92 -18.01
CA ALA A 129 5.36 12.79 -17.71
C ALA A 129 5.33 12.47 -16.20
N ALA A 130 6.47 12.53 -15.51
CA ALA A 130 6.52 12.34 -14.07
C ALA A 130 5.78 13.45 -13.31
N GLN A 131 5.81 14.69 -13.77
CA GLN A 131 5.07 15.80 -13.16
C GLN A 131 3.54 15.72 -13.42
N ALA A 132 3.13 15.11 -14.52
CA ALA A 132 1.71 14.93 -14.86
C ALA A 132 1.04 13.80 -14.06
N ARG A 133 1.79 12.81 -13.60
CA ARG A 133 1.26 11.67 -12.84
C ARG A 133 0.65 12.10 -11.50
N GLN A 134 -0.46 11.48 -11.15
CA GLN A 134 -1.11 11.66 -9.85
C GLN A 134 -0.54 10.74 -8.77
N GLU A 135 0.06 9.61 -9.18
CA GLU A 135 0.63 8.61 -8.29
C GLU A 135 2.04 8.24 -8.74
N HIS A 136 2.98 8.18 -7.79
CA HIS A 136 4.40 7.94 -8.05
C HIS A 136 4.91 6.59 -7.51
N ASN A 137 4.10 5.84 -6.77
CA ASN A 137 4.42 4.47 -6.41
C ASN A 137 4.17 3.55 -7.63
N PRO A 138 5.20 2.92 -8.20
CA PRO A 138 5.08 2.18 -9.45
C PRO A 138 4.26 0.88 -9.33
N VAL A 139 3.98 0.43 -8.11
CA VAL A 139 3.30 -0.86 -7.84
C VAL A 139 1.86 -0.67 -7.37
N LEU A 140 1.48 0.54 -6.98
CA LEU A 140 0.20 0.78 -6.31
C LEU A 140 -1.04 0.57 -7.22
N TRP A 141 -0.87 0.61 -8.54
CA TRP A 141 -1.95 0.24 -9.48
C TRP A 141 -2.48 -1.18 -9.23
N ARG A 142 -1.61 -2.12 -8.78
CA ARG A 142 -2.02 -3.47 -8.41
C ARG A 142 -2.95 -3.47 -7.19
N ALA A 143 -2.72 -2.58 -6.22
CA ALA A 143 -3.62 -2.42 -5.07
C ALA A 143 -5.01 -1.96 -5.50
N TRP A 144 -5.09 -1.03 -6.45
CA TRP A 144 -6.35 -0.58 -7.01
C TRP A 144 -7.07 -1.71 -7.78
N LEU A 145 -6.33 -2.49 -8.56
CA LEU A 145 -6.87 -3.64 -9.26
C LEU A 145 -7.39 -4.69 -8.27
N LEU A 146 -6.58 -5.04 -7.26
CA LEU A 146 -6.97 -5.99 -6.21
C LEU A 146 -8.22 -5.51 -5.47
N LEU A 147 -8.33 -4.20 -5.19
CA LEU A 147 -9.50 -3.61 -4.56
C LEU A 147 -10.75 -3.77 -5.42
N GLY A 148 -10.67 -3.46 -6.71
CA GLY A 148 -11.78 -3.64 -7.65
C GLY A 148 -12.21 -5.10 -7.77
N GLN A 149 -11.24 -6.02 -7.92
CA GLN A 149 -11.51 -7.46 -7.97
C GLN A 149 -12.16 -7.98 -6.67
N SER A 150 -11.69 -7.52 -5.52
CA SER A 150 -12.26 -7.91 -4.23
C SER A 150 -13.73 -7.47 -4.09
N HIS A 151 -14.05 -6.23 -4.49
CA HIS A 151 -15.44 -5.75 -4.52
C HIS A 151 -16.29 -6.57 -5.50
N TYR A 152 -15.76 -6.91 -6.67
CA TYR A 152 -16.46 -7.75 -7.66
C TYR A 152 -16.82 -9.12 -7.06
N PHE A 153 -15.87 -9.82 -6.44
CA PHE A 153 -16.12 -11.10 -5.81
C PHE A 153 -17.04 -11.02 -4.58
N LEU A 154 -17.07 -9.87 -3.90
CA LEU A 154 -18.04 -9.60 -2.83
C LEU A 154 -19.46 -9.31 -3.36
N GLY A 155 -19.65 -9.18 -4.67
CA GLY A 155 -20.93 -8.82 -5.30
C GLY A 155 -21.26 -7.32 -5.24
N GLN A 156 -20.30 -6.51 -4.85
CA GLN A 156 -20.40 -5.05 -4.77
C GLN A 156 -20.01 -4.45 -6.13
N LEU A 157 -20.86 -4.63 -7.14
CA LEU A 157 -20.53 -4.26 -8.52
C LEU A 157 -20.34 -2.76 -8.73
N PRO A 158 -21.19 -1.88 -8.17
CA PRO A 158 -20.99 -0.43 -8.30
C PRO A 158 -19.67 0.05 -7.70
N GLU A 159 -19.30 -0.48 -6.54
CA GLU A 159 -18.03 -0.17 -5.86
C GLU A 159 -16.84 -0.70 -6.67
N ALA A 160 -16.96 -1.90 -7.24
CA ALA A 160 -15.91 -2.47 -8.10
C ALA A 160 -15.66 -1.58 -9.32
N GLU A 161 -16.71 -1.18 -10.03
CA GLU A 161 -16.64 -0.28 -11.18
C GLU A 161 -16.01 1.06 -10.80
N GLN A 162 -16.47 1.68 -9.73
CA GLN A 162 -15.92 2.94 -9.23
C GLN A 162 -14.42 2.84 -8.93
N ARG A 163 -13.95 1.75 -8.30
CA ARG A 163 -12.53 1.57 -7.97
C ARG A 163 -11.67 1.33 -9.20
N LEU A 164 -12.16 0.55 -10.16
CA LEU A 164 -11.46 0.31 -11.42
C LEU A 164 -11.40 1.59 -12.28
N GLU A 165 -12.46 2.40 -12.30
CA GLU A 165 -12.46 3.69 -12.99
C GLU A 165 -11.48 4.68 -12.33
N GLN A 166 -11.41 4.74 -11.00
CA GLN A 166 -10.40 5.52 -10.27
C GLN A 166 -8.98 5.08 -10.62
N MET A 167 -8.74 3.77 -10.76
CA MET A 167 -7.46 3.24 -11.23
C MET A 167 -7.16 3.72 -12.66
N ARG A 168 -8.12 3.59 -13.57
CA ARG A 168 -8.00 4.01 -14.96
C ARG A 168 -7.60 5.49 -15.07
N GLN A 169 -8.29 6.37 -14.37
CA GLN A 169 -8.03 7.81 -14.36
C GLN A 169 -6.64 8.17 -13.82
N ARG A 170 -6.10 7.38 -12.88
CA ARG A 170 -4.79 7.66 -12.27
C ARG A 170 -3.59 7.16 -13.07
N TYR A 171 -3.80 6.11 -13.88
CA TYR A 171 -2.68 5.38 -14.49
C TYR A 171 -2.76 5.28 -16.01
N LEU A 172 -3.93 5.46 -16.64
CA LEU A 172 -4.14 5.25 -18.08
C LEU A 172 -4.51 6.52 -18.87
N THR A 173 -4.50 7.71 -18.21
CA THR A 173 -4.73 9.02 -18.86
C THR A 173 -3.43 9.72 -19.21
#